data_3adea54885cc1192ad39aafbd030fd05
#
_entry.id   3adea54885cc1192ad39aafbd030fd05
#
_cell.length_a   1.000
_cell.length_b   1.000
_cell.length_c   1.000
_cell.angle_alpha   90.00
_cell.angle_beta   90.00
_cell.angle_gamma   90.00
#
_symmetry.space_group_name_H-M   'P 1'
#
loop_
_entity.id
_entity.type
_entity.pdbx_description
1 polymer ?
#
loop_
_entity_poly.entity_id
_entity_poly.type
_entity_poly.pdbx_seq_one_letter_code
_entity_poly.pdbx_strand_id
1 'polypeptide(L)'
;MRILALLILFSISSYCWAAQQDDRQWSVMFYHGNTAQESVANILHLRYSSAGEEIYSAELAYALAKTNPVTLFFNHLFINRFQLAGNIAERHDYRAPDHKWVTEGDVYAMIRRTHFPWDRYLRTSLAFGEGLSYAADKIYVENNGTAGDSSPRLLDFLTFEITFALPQYPYLELVGRIHHRSGAWGLFYPFHDHPGSNNIGLGIRYYFH
;
A
#
# COMPACT_ATOMS: atom_id res chain seq x y z
N MET A 1 -9.98 36.48 -22.90
CA MET A 1 -8.98 35.77 -23.72
C MET A 1 -7.58 35.67 -23.12
N ARG A 2 -7.07 36.65 -22.38
CA ARG A 2 -5.67 36.62 -21.84
C ARG A 2 -5.47 35.62 -20.69
N ILE A 3 -6.48 35.34 -19.89
CA ILE A 3 -6.38 34.39 -18.75
C ILE A 3 -6.33 32.93 -19.23
N LEU A 4 -7.06 32.59 -20.30
CA LEU A 4 -7.07 31.24 -20.87
C LEU A 4 -5.71 30.88 -21.51
N ALA A 5 -5.05 31.83 -22.14
CA ALA A 5 -3.70 31.67 -22.71
C ALA A 5 -2.63 31.45 -21.62
N LEU A 6 -2.78 32.08 -20.44
CA LEU A 6 -1.87 31.87 -19.30
C LEU A 6 -2.03 30.48 -18.70
N LEU A 7 -3.26 29.95 -18.61
CA LEU A 7 -3.53 28.61 -18.09
C LEU A 7 -2.99 27.52 -19.04
N ILE A 8 -3.05 27.74 -20.37
CA ILE A 8 -2.51 26.80 -21.35
C ILE A 8 -0.97 26.82 -21.34
N LEU A 9 -0.34 28.01 -21.24
CA LEU A 9 1.12 28.13 -21.10
C LEU A 9 1.63 27.53 -19.78
N PHE A 10 0.86 27.63 -18.70
CA PHE A 10 1.22 27.03 -17.41
C PHE A 10 1.12 25.49 -17.45
N SER A 11 0.16 24.94 -18.23
CA SER A 11 0.03 23.49 -18.41
C SER A 11 1.14 22.90 -19.29
N ILE A 12 1.59 23.62 -20.33
CA ILE A 12 2.65 23.17 -21.25
C ILE A 12 4.03 23.21 -20.58
N SER A 13 4.32 24.24 -19.77
CA SER A 13 5.59 24.31 -19.01
C SER A 13 5.69 23.24 -17.91
N SER A 14 4.57 22.78 -17.35
CA SER A 14 4.53 21.70 -16.37
C SER A 14 4.86 20.34 -16.99
N TYR A 15 4.53 20.11 -18.27
CA TYR A 15 4.84 18.86 -18.98
C TYR A 15 6.33 18.69 -19.29
N CYS A 16 7.07 19.77 -19.48
CA CYS A 16 8.49 19.69 -19.87
C CYS A 16 9.43 19.38 -18.69
N TRP A 17 9.03 19.64 -17.44
CA TRP A 17 9.84 19.36 -16.24
C TRP A 17 9.51 18.02 -15.56
N ALA A 18 8.33 17.46 -15.84
CA ALA A 18 7.92 16.15 -15.32
C ALA A 18 8.64 14.96 -16.00
N ALA A 19 9.46 15.22 -17.03
CA ALA A 19 10.03 14.21 -17.90
C ALA A 19 11.33 13.55 -17.39
N GLN A 20 11.83 13.89 -16.21
CA GLN A 20 12.87 13.08 -15.58
C GLN A 20 12.21 11.94 -14.81
N GLN A 21 11.64 11.05 -15.58
CA GLN A 21 10.94 9.88 -15.11
C GLN A 21 11.96 8.89 -14.53
N ASP A 22 11.78 8.51 -13.30
CA ASP A 22 12.58 7.54 -12.59
C ASP A 22 12.47 6.17 -13.31
N ASP A 23 13.54 5.72 -13.95
CA ASP A 23 13.59 4.43 -14.66
C ASP A 23 13.97 3.26 -13.74
N ARG A 24 14.14 3.52 -12.44
CA ARG A 24 14.42 2.49 -11.46
C ARG A 24 13.25 1.54 -11.33
N GLN A 25 13.50 0.25 -11.52
CA GLN A 25 12.47 -0.77 -11.53
C GLN A 25 12.28 -1.42 -10.17
N TRP A 26 13.32 -1.52 -9.38
CA TRP A 26 13.27 -2.15 -8.07
C TRP A 26 13.03 -1.12 -6.96
N SER A 27 12.34 -1.55 -5.92
CA SER A 27 12.24 -0.79 -4.67
C SER A 27 12.20 -1.71 -3.47
N VAL A 28 12.80 -1.25 -2.38
CA VAL A 28 12.66 -1.83 -1.05
C VAL A 28 11.93 -0.83 -0.15
N MET A 29 11.05 -1.32 0.70
CA MET A 29 10.34 -0.51 1.67
C MET A 29 10.39 -1.18 3.05
N PHE A 30 10.59 -0.36 4.09
CA PHE A 30 10.36 -0.74 5.47
C PHE A 30 9.15 0.03 5.99
N TYR A 31 8.25 -0.66 6.66
CA TYR A 31 6.98 -0.15 7.12
C TYR A 31 6.74 -0.56 8.57
N HIS A 32 6.18 0.36 9.34
CA HIS A 32 5.65 0.12 10.67
C HIS A 32 4.24 0.68 10.79
N GLY A 33 3.32 -0.09 11.35
CA GLY A 33 1.94 0.29 11.53
C GLY A 33 1.31 -0.33 12.77
N ASN A 34 0.09 0.14 13.06
CA ASN A 34 -0.74 -0.40 14.12
C ASN A 34 -2.05 -0.91 13.53
N THR A 35 -2.56 -1.99 14.09
CA THR A 35 -3.88 -2.50 13.71
C THR A 35 -4.96 -1.57 14.24
N ALA A 36 -5.89 -1.20 13.37
CA ALA A 36 -7.07 -0.41 13.67
C ALA A 36 -8.26 -1.31 14.04
N GLN A 37 -9.12 -0.80 14.92
CA GLN A 37 -10.43 -1.42 15.20
C GLN A 37 -11.45 -1.13 14.08
N GLU A 38 -11.22 -0.06 13.33
CA GLU A 38 -12.15 0.46 12.33
C GLU A 38 -11.97 -0.22 10.97
N SER A 39 -13.03 -0.13 10.17
CA SER A 39 -12.99 -0.51 8.75
C SER A 39 -12.09 0.42 7.93
N VAL A 40 -11.61 -0.06 6.78
CA VAL A 40 -10.82 0.75 5.82
C VAL A 40 -11.51 2.07 5.50
N ALA A 41 -12.84 2.07 5.31
CA ALA A 41 -13.60 3.28 5.03
C ALA A 41 -13.49 4.32 6.16
N ASN A 42 -13.59 3.90 7.41
CA ASN A 42 -13.44 4.79 8.57
C ASN A 42 -12.01 5.32 8.70
N ILE A 43 -11.01 4.49 8.44
CA ILE A 43 -9.60 4.91 8.44
C ILE A 43 -9.36 6.00 7.39
N LEU A 44 -9.91 5.84 6.19
CA LEU A 44 -9.83 6.86 5.13
C LEU A 44 -10.54 8.18 5.52
N HIS A 45 -11.50 8.14 6.44
CA HIS A 45 -12.11 9.33 7.05
C HIS A 45 -11.38 9.81 8.31
N LEU A 46 -10.14 9.37 8.52
CA LEU A 46 -9.28 9.73 9.67
C LEU A 46 -9.88 9.33 11.04
N ARG A 47 -10.75 8.32 11.06
CA ARG A 47 -11.26 7.70 12.28
C ARG A 47 -10.41 6.48 12.57
N TYR A 48 -9.69 6.52 13.67
CA TYR A 48 -8.73 5.48 14.02
C TYR A 48 -8.64 5.31 15.54
N SER A 49 -8.71 4.06 15.99
CA SER A 49 -8.32 3.63 17.33
C SER A 49 -7.50 2.35 17.25
N SER A 50 -6.45 2.23 18.09
CA SER A 50 -5.56 1.07 18.07
C SER A 50 -6.28 -0.18 18.58
N ALA A 51 -6.08 -1.29 17.89
CA ALA A 51 -6.51 -2.61 18.31
C ALA A 51 -5.49 -3.32 19.22
N GLY A 52 -4.35 -2.69 19.54
CA GLY A 52 -3.32 -3.24 20.43
C GLY A 52 -2.39 -4.24 19.76
N GLU A 53 -2.27 -4.20 18.45
CA GLU A 53 -1.32 -4.97 17.65
C GLU A 53 -0.47 -4.02 16.81
N GLU A 54 0.81 -4.33 16.66
CA GLU A 54 1.76 -3.65 15.78
C GLU A 54 2.23 -4.57 14.67
N ILE A 55 2.58 -3.99 13.53
CA ILE A 55 3.16 -4.68 12.38
C ILE A 55 4.44 -4.00 11.94
N TYR A 56 5.48 -4.78 11.69
CA TYR A 56 6.75 -4.37 11.08
C TYR A 56 6.94 -5.16 9.80
N SER A 57 7.20 -4.51 8.68
CA SER A 57 7.36 -5.24 7.42
C SER A 57 8.47 -4.72 6.54
N ALA A 58 8.97 -5.63 5.68
CA ALA A 58 9.89 -5.35 4.60
C ALA A 58 9.29 -5.82 3.28
N GLU A 59 9.24 -4.92 2.31
CA GLU A 59 8.71 -5.17 0.96
C GLU A 59 9.84 -5.09 -0.07
N LEU A 60 9.81 -5.98 -1.05
CA LEU A 60 10.55 -5.85 -2.29
C LEU A 60 9.54 -5.77 -3.44
N ALA A 61 9.66 -4.75 -4.29
CA ALA A 61 8.78 -4.58 -5.44
C ALA A 61 9.55 -4.35 -6.73
N TYR A 62 9.01 -4.87 -7.84
CA TYR A 62 9.52 -4.72 -9.18
C TYR A 62 8.49 -4.05 -10.08
N ALA A 63 8.86 -2.92 -10.68
CA ALA A 63 7.99 -2.21 -11.64
C ALA A 63 8.21 -2.75 -13.04
N LEU A 64 7.15 -3.13 -13.73
CA LEU A 64 7.20 -3.49 -15.14
C LEU A 64 7.67 -2.29 -15.98
N ALA A 65 8.39 -2.59 -17.06
CA ALA A 65 8.82 -1.56 -18.01
C ALA A 65 7.61 -0.78 -18.57
N LYS A 66 7.81 0.50 -18.87
CA LYS A 66 6.77 1.38 -19.44
C LYS A 66 6.25 0.88 -20.79
N THR A 67 7.08 0.16 -21.52
CA THR A 67 6.73 -0.47 -22.82
C THR A 67 5.99 -1.80 -22.65
N ASN A 68 5.86 -2.33 -21.43
CA ASN A 68 5.14 -3.56 -21.17
C ASN A 68 3.65 -3.37 -21.49
N PRO A 69 3.00 -4.33 -22.20
CA PRO A 69 1.58 -4.23 -22.56
C PRO A 69 0.63 -3.98 -21.38
N VAL A 70 0.92 -4.57 -20.22
CA VAL A 70 0.13 -4.35 -18.99
C VAL A 70 0.23 -2.90 -18.54
N THR A 71 1.46 -2.36 -18.48
CA THR A 71 1.68 -0.94 -18.11
C THR A 71 1.01 0.00 -19.11
N LEU A 72 1.11 -0.28 -20.41
CA LEU A 72 0.46 0.51 -21.46
C LEU A 72 -1.06 0.49 -21.33
N PHE A 73 -1.67 -0.66 -21.04
CA PHE A 73 -3.10 -0.77 -20.78
C PHE A 73 -3.54 0.13 -19.63
N PHE A 74 -2.89 0.06 -18.49
CA PHE A 74 -3.22 0.87 -17.31
C PHE A 74 -2.93 2.35 -17.51
N ASN A 75 -1.99 2.73 -18.37
CA ASN A 75 -1.68 4.12 -18.67
C ASN A 75 -2.87 4.88 -19.29
N HIS A 76 -3.75 4.19 -20.03
CA HIS A 76 -5.01 4.77 -20.53
C HIS A 76 -5.97 5.16 -19.38
N LEU A 77 -5.79 4.60 -18.19
CA LEU A 77 -6.57 4.89 -16.98
C LEU A 77 -5.85 5.88 -16.04
N PHE A 78 -4.86 6.63 -16.55
CA PHE A 78 -4.01 7.55 -15.77
C PHE A 78 -3.15 6.85 -14.70
N ILE A 79 -2.97 5.53 -14.81
CA ILE A 79 -2.11 4.71 -13.97
C ILE A 79 -0.84 4.45 -14.77
N ASN A 80 0.27 4.95 -14.30
CA ASN A 80 1.51 4.99 -15.08
C ASN A 80 2.62 4.08 -14.54
N ARG A 81 2.33 3.27 -13.53
CA ARG A 81 3.25 2.26 -13.01
C ARG A 81 2.48 1.02 -12.57
N PHE A 82 2.91 -0.15 -13.03
CA PHE A 82 2.44 -1.45 -12.58
C PHE A 82 3.60 -2.17 -11.89
N GLN A 83 3.37 -2.72 -10.71
CA GLN A 83 4.42 -3.35 -9.89
C GLN A 83 3.95 -4.73 -9.43
N LEU A 84 4.91 -5.66 -9.30
CA LEU A 84 4.74 -6.91 -8.57
C LEU A 84 5.53 -6.79 -7.28
N ALA A 85 4.97 -7.20 -6.17
CA ALA A 85 5.58 -7.03 -4.87
C ALA A 85 5.46 -8.29 -4.01
N GLY A 86 6.46 -8.50 -3.18
CA GLY A 86 6.46 -9.45 -2.07
C GLY A 86 6.78 -8.71 -0.77
N ASN A 87 6.08 -9.04 0.29
CA ASN A 87 6.24 -8.45 1.62
C ASN A 87 6.38 -9.55 2.66
N ILE A 88 7.25 -9.35 3.64
CA ILE A 88 7.33 -10.16 4.86
C ILE A 88 7.08 -9.24 6.03
N ALA A 89 6.17 -9.64 6.90
CA ALA A 89 5.80 -8.87 8.08
C ALA A 89 5.89 -9.71 9.36
N GLU A 90 6.22 -9.05 10.45
CA GLU A 90 6.13 -9.56 11.82
C GLU A 90 5.05 -8.78 12.56
N ARG A 91 4.08 -9.48 13.10
CA ARG A 91 2.95 -8.94 13.84
C ARG A 91 3.08 -9.27 15.30
N HIS A 92 2.87 -8.29 16.16
CA HIS A 92 2.95 -8.44 17.61
C HIS A 92 1.68 -7.93 18.28
N ASP A 93 0.87 -8.82 18.83
CA ASP A 93 -0.35 -8.45 19.56
C ASP A 93 -0.08 -8.44 21.06
N TYR A 94 -0.16 -7.26 21.67
CA TYR A 94 0.05 -7.04 23.10
C TYR A 94 -1.12 -7.56 23.97
N ARG A 95 -2.28 -7.85 23.35
CA ARG A 95 -3.45 -8.38 24.05
C ARG A 95 -3.55 -9.89 24.00
N ALA A 96 -2.80 -10.53 23.11
CA ALA A 96 -2.70 -11.98 23.09
C ALA A 96 -2.11 -12.49 24.41
N PRO A 97 -2.64 -13.56 25.01
CA PRO A 97 -2.19 -14.05 26.32
C PRO A 97 -0.70 -14.36 26.39
N ASP A 98 -0.11 -14.75 25.26
CA ASP A 98 1.30 -15.14 25.13
C ASP A 98 2.18 -14.07 24.47
N HIS A 99 1.64 -12.86 24.17
CA HIS A 99 2.34 -11.78 23.46
C HIS A 99 3.09 -12.28 22.22
N LYS A 100 2.45 -13.14 21.45
CA LYS A 100 3.05 -13.87 20.35
C LYS A 100 3.38 -13.01 19.15
N TRP A 101 4.51 -13.32 18.53
CA TRP A 101 4.85 -12.84 17.20
C TRP A 101 4.32 -13.79 16.14
N VAL A 102 3.73 -13.25 15.08
CA VAL A 102 3.22 -14.00 13.93
C VAL A 102 3.82 -13.46 12.66
N THR A 103 4.58 -14.30 11.95
CA THR A 103 5.11 -13.98 10.63
C THR A 103 4.01 -14.06 9.59
N GLU A 104 3.94 -13.06 8.73
CA GLU A 104 3.02 -12.95 7.60
C GLU A 104 3.82 -12.72 6.31
N GLY A 105 3.43 -13.37 5.23
CA GLY A 105 3.99 -13.19 3.90
C GLY A 105 2.90 -12.82 2.90
N ASP A 106 3.15 -11.77 2.09
CA ASP A 106 2.22 -11.28 1.09
C ASP A 106 2.85 -11.28 -0.29
N VAL A 107 2.05 -11.62 -1.31
CA VAL A 107 2.41 -11.46 -2.72
C VAL A 107 1.27 -10.77 -3.45
N TYR A 108 1.55 -9.72 -4.20
CA TYR A 108 0.52 -8.89 -4.79
C TYR A 108 0.98 -8.12 -6.03
N ALA A 109 0.01 -7.72 -6.83
CA ALA A 109 0.18 -6.74 -7.90
C ALA A 109 -0.28 -5.38 -7.42
N MET A 110 0.40 -4.32 -7.85
CA MET A 110 0.11 -2.96 -7.44
C MET A 110 0.09 -2.02 -8.65
N ILE A 111 -0.95 -1.22 -8.74
CA ILE A 111 -1.07 -0.13 -9.70
C ILE A 111 -0.78 1.19 -8.99
N ARG A 112 -0.08 2.12 -9.69
CA ARG A 112 0.33 3.38 -9.09
C ARG A 112 0.17 4.55 -10.07
N ARG A 113 -0.38 5.64 -9.58
CA ARG A 113 -0.37 6.95 -10.23
C ARG A 113 0.72 7.82 -9.60
N THR A 114 1.65 8.32 -10.42
CA THR A 114 2.83 9.08 -9.94
C THR A 114 2.91 10.51 -10.46
N HIS A 115 1.94 10.98 -11.27
CA HIS A 115 1.98 12.30 -11.85
C HIS A 115 0.84 13.19 -11.35
N PHE A 116 1.23 14.24 -10.63
CA PHE A 116 0.31 15.24 -10.09
C PHE A 116 0.77 16.66 -10.49
N PRO A 117 -0.15 17.63 -10.63
CA PRO A 117 0.18 18.99 -11.08
C PRO A 117 1.19 19.74 -10.21
N TRP A 118 1.35 19.32 -8.95
CA TRP A 118 2.26 19.93 -7.97
C TRP A 118 3.60 19.21 -7.81
N ASP A 119 3.92 18.18 -8.61
CA ASP A 119 5.13 17.34 -8.49
C ASP A 119 6.45 18.14 -8.51
N ARG A 120 6.43 19.37 -9.05
CA ARG A 120 7.59 20.27 -8.99
C ARG A 120 7.96 20.71 -7.56
N TYR A 121 7.01 20.65 -6.63
CA TYR A 121 7.20 21.05 -5.22
C TYR A 121 7.29 19.83 -4.30
N LEU A 122 6.40 18.85 -4.51
CA LEU A 122 6.31 17.63 -3.72
C LEU A 122 5.81 16.51 -4.63
N ARG A 123 6.67 15.56 -4.93
CA ARG A 123 6.28 14.38 -5.71
C ARG A 123 5.33 13.53 -4.86
N THR A 124 4.17 13.28 -5.41
CA THR A 124 3.11 12.51 -4.74
C THR A 124 2.79 11.28 -5.56
N SER A 125 2.49 10.15 -4.93
CA SER A 125 1.87 9.04 -5.63
C SER A 125 0.72 8.43 -4.83
N LEU A 126 -0.22 7.82 -5.56
CA LEU A 126 -1.28 7.00 -5.00
C LEU A 126 -1.17 5.59 -5.57
N ALA A 127 -1.29 4.58 -4.73
CA ALA A 127 -1.26 3.20 -5.17
C ALA A 127 -2.35 2.37 -4.53
N PHE A 128 -2.77 1.34 -5.28
CA PHE A 128 -3.64 0.27 -4.84
C PHE A 128 -3.00 -1.05 -5.23
N GLY A 129 -2.94 -1.99 -4.29
CA GLY A 129 -2.42 -3.33 -4.52
C GLY A 129 -3.40 -4.39 -4.04
N GLU A 130 -3.40 -5.53 -4.73
CA GLU A 130 -4.25 -6.68 -4.43
C GLU A 130 -3.48 -7.98 -4.65
N GLY A 131 -3.74 -8.97 -3.78
CA GLY A 131 -3.07 -10.25 -3.84
C GLY A 131 -3.45 -11.20 -2.72
N LEU A 132 -2.47 -11.95 -2.24
CA LEU A 132 -2.66 -12.99 -1.24
C LEU A 132 -1.75 -12.72 -0.03
N SER A 133 -2.28 -12.99 1.16
CA SER A 133 -1.57 -12.96 2.42
C SER A 133 -1.65 -14.30 3.13
N TYR A 134 -0.51 -14.81 3.59
CA TYR A 134 -0.41 -16.02 4.38
C TYR A 134 0.25 -15.75 5.73
N ALA A 135 -0.46 -16.03 6.81
CA ALA A 135 0.07 -15.97 8.17
C ALA A 135 0.58 -17.34 8.63
N ALA A 136 1.79 -17.39 9.18
CA ALA A 136 2.40 -18.64 9.69
C ALA A 136 1.62 -19.24 10.85
N ASP A 137 0.86 -18.41 11.59
CA ASP A 137 -0.02 -18.82 12.67
C ASP A 137 -1.27 -17.94 12.72
N LYS A 138 -2.19 -18.24 13.65
CA LYS A 138 -3.41 -17.46 13.89
C LYS A 138 -3.07 -16.06 14.38
N ILE A 139 -3.74 -15.07 13.83
CA ILE A 139 -3.63 -13.67 14.24
C ILE A 139 -4.77 -13.38 15.23
N TYR A 140 -4.42 -13.03 16.46
CA TYR A 140 -5.37 -12.89 17.57
C TYR A 140 -6.40 -11.79 17.31
N VAL A 141 -6.00 -10.66 16.78
CA VAL A 141 -6.90 -9.52 16.49
C VAL A 141 -7.95 -9.87 15.43
N GLU A 142 -7.67 -10.81 14.51
CA GLU A 142 -8.60 -11.24 13.47
C GLU A 142 -9.73 -12.13 14.02
N ASN A 143 -9.56 -12.66 15.22
CA ASN A 143 -10.56 -13.47 15.93
C ASN A 143 -11.42 -12.67 16.92
N ASN A 144 -11.41 -11.34 16.88
CA ASN A 144 -12.07 -10.48 17.86
C ASN A 144 -11.69 -10.82 19.32
N GLY A 145 -10.49 -11.35 19.55
CA GLY A 145 -10.03 -11.74 20.86
C GLY A 145 -10.70 -13.00 21.42
N THR A 146 -11.47 -13.74 20.64
CA THR A 146 -12.03 -15.04 21.05
C THR A 146 -11.04 -16.15 20.75
N ALA A 147 -10.89 -17.10 21.70
CA ALA A 147 -10.01 -18.26 21.56
C ALA A 147 -10.52 -19.31 20.56
N GLY A 148 -11.38 -18.91 19.63
CA GLY A 148 -11.95 -19.79 18.61
C GLY A 148 -11.01 -20.09 17.44
N ASP A 149 -11.32 -21.15 16.72
CA ASP A 149 -10.49 -21.72 15.64
C ASP A 149 -10.54 -20.98 14.29
N SER A 150 -11.07 -19.76 14.24
CA SER A 150 -11.58 -19.13 13.03
C SER A 150 -10.66 -18.13 12.32
N SER A 151 -9.38 -17.96 12.72
CA SER A 151 -8.44 -17.13 11.92
C SER A 151 -7.81 -17.95 10.80
N PRO A 152 -8.26 -17.79 9.55
CA PRO A 152 -7.66 -18.47 8.41
C PRO A 152 -6.26 -17.93 8.16
N ARG A 153 -5.32 -18.84 7.86
CA ARG A 153 -3.95 -18.44 7.54
C ARG A 153 -3.84 -17.75 6.19
N LEU A 154 -4.61 -18.21 5.20
CA LEU A 154 -4.63 -17.61 3.86
C LEU A 154 -5.84 -16.70 3.72
N LEU A 155 -5.60 -15.44 3.42
CA LEU A 155 -6.61 -14.41 3.18
C LEU A 155 -6.26 -13.60 1.95
N ASP A 156 -7.22 -12.83 1.48
CA ASP A 156 -7.03 -11.75 0.52
C ASP A 156 -6.19 -10.63 1.14
N PHE A 157 -5.31 -10.06 0.34
CA PHE A 157 -4.45 -8.94 0.69
C PHE A 157 -4.81 -7.72 -0.13
N LEU A 158 -5.12 -6.60 0.53
CA LEU A 158 -5.27 -5.31 -0.11
C LEU A 158 -4.33 -4.28 0.52
N THR A 159 -3.81 -3.38 -0.30
CA THR A 159 -3.04 -2.24 0.20
C THR A 159 -3.41 -0.95 -0.51
N PHE A 160 -3.46 0.14 0.27
CA PHE A 160 -3.60 1.50 -0.23
C PHE A 160 -2.40 2.31 0.22
N GLU A 161 -1.80 3.06 -0.69
CA GLU A 161 -0.66 3.90 -0.37
C GLU A 161 -0.85 5.34 -0.86
N ILE A 162 -0.37 6.26 -0.04
CA ILE A 162 -0.02 7.62 -0.43
C ILE A 162 1.47 7.82 -0.16
N THR A 163 2.22 8.35 -1.14
CA THR A 163 3.64 8.57 -0.94
C THR A 163 4.03 10.01 -1.23
N PHE A 164 5.10 10.46 -0.58
CA PHE A 164 5.67 11.77 -0.75
C PHE A 164 7.20 11.68 -0.89
N ALA A 165 7.75 12.38 -1.88
CA ALA A 165 9.19 12.53 -2.07
C ALA A 165 9.56 13.97 -2.42
N LEU A 166 10.73 14.39 -2.00
CA LEU A 166 11.28 15.66 -2.43
C LEU A 166 11.74 15.54 -3.90
N PRO A 167 11.53 16.56 -4.75
CA PRO A 167 11.98 16.51 -6.15
C PRO A 167 13.49 16.27 -6.30
N GLN A 168 14.29 16.70 -5.32
CA GLN A 168 15.75 16.50 -5.28
C GLN A 168 16.15 15.05 -4.95
N TYR A 169 15.27 14.31 -4.24
CA TYR A 169 15.49 12.93 -3.80
C TYR A 169 14.33 12.02 -4.26
N PRO A 170 14.09 11.91 -5.59
CA PRO A 170 12.91 11.20 -6.13
C PRO A 170 12.94 9.69 -5.90
N TYR A 171 14.06 9.16 -5.45
CA TYR A 171 14.28 7.76 -5.14
C TYR A 171 13.97 7.38 -3.70
N LEU A 172 13.68 8.37 -2.84
CA LEU A 172 13.36 8.16 -1.43
C LEU A 172 11.97 8.70 -1.16
N GLU A 173 11.04 7.82 -0.77
CA GLU A 173 9.65 8.17 -0.46
C GLU A 173 9.31 7.93 1.00
N LEU A 174 8.60 8.88 1.60
CA LEU A 174 7.79 8.63 2.78
C LEU A 174 6.47 8.01 2.31
N VAL A 175 6.08 6.89 2.92
CA VAL A 175 4.90 6.10 2.56
C VAL A 175 3.91 6.11 3.71
N GLY A 176 2.67 6.54 3.46
CA GLY A 176 1.51 6.21 4.30
C GLY A 176 0.80 5.01 3.70
N ARG A 177 0.57 3.95 4.47
CA ARG A 177 -0.01 2.69 3.98
C ARG A 177 -1.14 2.22 4.88
N ILE A 178 -2.19 1.69 4.23
CA ILE A 178 -3.15 0.77 4.84
C ILE A 178 -2.82 -0.62 4.32
N HIS A 179 -2.52 -1.55 5.22
CA HIS A 179 -2.29 -2.96 4.97
C HIS A 179 -3.51 -3.72 5.47
N HIS A 180 -4.26 -4.33 4.57
CA HIS A 180 -5.55 -4.95 4.84
C HIS A 180 -5.54 -6.43 4.47
N ARG A 181 -6.03 -7.25 5.40
CA ARG A 181 -6.35 -8.66 5.16
C ARG A 181 -7.84 -8.88 5.33
N SER A 182 -8.44 -9.69 4.45
CA SER A 182 -9.88 -10.00 4.55
C SER A 182 -10.24 -11.34 3.91
N GLY A 183 -11.43 -11.83 4.24
CA GLY A 183 -12.03 -12.99 3.60
C GLY A 183 -12.59 -12.73 2.19
N ALA A 184 -12.35 -11.56 1.60
CA ALA A 184 -12.78 -11.14 0.25
C ALA A 184 -14.27 -11.51 -0.02
N TRP A 185 -15.17 -10.98 0.82
CA TRP A 185 -16.63 -11.22 0.70
C TRP A 185 -17.02 -12.70 0.59
N GLY A 186 -16.31 -13.59 1.27
CA GLY A 186 -16.60 -15.01 1.28
C GLY A 186 -15.84 -15.84 0.25
N LEU A 187 -14.94 -15.25 -0.54
CA LEU A 187 -14.11 -15.98 -1.50
C LEU A 187 -13.08 -16.89 -0.79
N PHE A 188 -12.45 -16.37 0.27
CA PHE A 188 -11.45 -17.08 1.06
C PHE A 188 -12.02 -17.64 2.38
N TYR A 189 -13.11 -17.04 2.89
CA TYR A 189 -13.72 -17.47 4.14
C TYR A 189 -15.21 -17.12 4.18
N PRO A 190 -16.07 -17.98 4.81
CA PRO A 190 -17.51 -17.76 4.88
C PRO A 190 -17.89 -16.38 5.42
N PHE A 191 -18.94 -15.80 4.84
CA PHE A 191 -19.41 -14.41 5.09
C PHE A 191 -19.71 -14.07 6.57
N HIS A 192 -19.97 -15.09 7.41
CA HIS A 192 -20.48 -14.89 8.77
C HIS A 192 -19.41 -14.48 9.78
N ASP A 193 -18.15 -14.79 9.54
CA ASP A 193 -17.09 -14.61 10.55
C ASP A 193 -16.18 -13.39 10.29
N HIS A 194 -16.28 -12.73 9.12
CA HIS A 194 -15.54 -11.54 8.72
C HIS A 194 -14.08 -11.48 9.24
N PRO A 195 -13.27 -12.54 9.06
CA PRO A 195 -11.90 -12.50 9.49
C PRO A 195 -11.14 -11.46 8.71
N GLY A 196 -10.26 -10.74 9.38
CA GLY A 196 -9.41 -9.77 8.75
C GLY A 196 -8.93 -8.69 9.70
N SER A 197 -7.97 -7.91 9.23
CA SER A 197 -7.37 -6.84 10.00
C SER A 197 -6.98 -5.66 9.09
N ASN A 198 -6.99 -4.47 9.67
CA ASN A 198 -6.59 -3.24 9.02
C ASN A 198 -5.41 -2.64 9.77
N ASN A 199 -4.24 -2.57 9.15
CA ASN A 199 -3.09 -1.90 9.74
C ASN A 199 -2.86 -0.57 9.02
N ILE A 200 -2.67 0.49 9.78
CA ILE A 200 -2.30 1.80 9.25
C ILE A 200 -0.96 2.23 9.82
N GLY A 201 -0.09 2.78 8.99
CA GLY A 201 1.22 3.22 9.44
C GLY A 201 2.01 3.95 8.38
N LEU A 202 3.29 4.11 8.70
CA LEU A 202 4.26 4.83 7.88
C LEU A 202 5.42 3.93 7.49
N GLY A 203 5.99 4.20 6.32
CA GLY A 203 7.16 3.51 5.82
C GLY A 203 8.11 4.45 5.07
N ILE A 204 9.28 3.93 4.76
CA ILE A 204 10.27 4.58 3.90
C ILE A 204 10.56 3.61 2.76
N ARG A 205 10.45 4.10 1.52
CA ARG A 205 10.76 3.35 0.30
C ARG A 205 11.96 3.95 -0.40
N TYR A 206 12.84 3.08 -0.85
CA TYR A 206 14.01 3.41 -1.66
C TYR A 206 13.95 2.68 -3.00
N TYR A 207 14.12 3.44 -4.11
CA TYR A 207 14.17 2.91 -5.48
C TYR A 207 15.61 2.73 -5.97
N PHE A 208 15.88 1.62 -6.65
CA PHE A 208 17.19 1.28 -7.22
C PHE A 208 17.07 0.53 -8.56
N HIS A 209 18.19 0.40 -9.27
CA HIS A 209 18.30 -0.32 -10.56
C HIS A 209 18.61 -1.79 -10.36
#